data_17d4945893311dba1da7c482287cd1e4
#
_entry.id   17d4945893311dba1da7c482287cd1e4
#
_cell.length_a   1.000
_cell.length_b   1.000
_cell.length_c   1.000
_cell.angle_alpha   90.00
_cell.angle_beta   90.00
_cell.angle_gamma   90.00
#
_symmetry.space_group_name_H-M   'P 1'
#
loop_
_entity.id
_entity.type
_entity.pdbx_description
1 polymer ?
#
loop_
_entity_poly.entity_id
_entity_poly.type
_entity_poly.pdbx_seq_one_letter_code
_entity_poly.pdbx_strand_id
1 'polypeptide(L)'
;NDHTLKDTDDFITRLKNFDIKANHFMASLDVESLFTNIPLDETIDICLQKLFDDKCVSKISNLTKSQFRTLLELAVKECYFLCNGKIYKQLDGVAMGNPLGPVLANIFLSHHESRWLDQCSIRFRPKFYVRYVDDTFVLFSHKSHLSKFSEFMNRQHPNMKFTYEAENDKKLNFLDVLVEKSGNKISTSIYRKPTFSGLYSKFSSFGPMQYKTGLIRTRCIEY
;
A
#
# COMPACT_ATOMS: atom_id res chain seq x y z
N ASN A 1 -6.35 8.81 -7.17
CA ASN A 1 -4.92 9.10 -7.20
C ASN A 1 -4.27 8.24 -8.27
N ASP A 2 -3.54 8.85 -9.21
CA ASP A 2 -2.93 8.15 -10.35
C ASP A 2 -1.83 7.16 -9.92
N HIS A 3 -1.35 7.27 -8.69
CA HIS A 3 -0.29 6.42 -8.15
C HIS A 3 -0.80 5.15 -7.46
N THR A 4 -2.07 5.07 -7.10
CA THR A 4 -2.62 3.92 -6.38
C THR A 4 -3.00 2.81 -7.34
N LEU A 5 -2.51 1.61 -7.06
CA LEU A 5 -2.86 0.39 -7.77
C LEU A 5 -4.16 -0.21 -7.22
N LYS A 6 -4.94 -0.81 -8.12
CA LYS A 6 -6.14 -1.58 -7.75
C LYS A 6 -5.77 -3.00 -7.33
N ASP A 7 -4.90 -3.63 -8.10
CA ASP A 7 -4.50 -5.03 -7.97
C ASP A 7 -3.19 -5.28 -8.76
N THR A 8 -2.77 -6.53 -8.77
CA THR A 8 -1.59 -7.00 -9.51
C THR A 8 -1.72 -6.81 -11.02
N ASP A 9 -2.91 -6.98 -11.59
CA ASP A 9 -3.14 -6.84 -13.05
C ASP A 9 -3.02 -5.39 -13.48
N ASP A 10 -3.50 -4.44 -12.67
CA ASP A 10 -3.32 -3.01 -12.89
C ASP A 10 -1.82 -2.63 -12.86
N PHE A 11 -1.06 -3.21 -11.93
CA PHE A 11 0.40 -3.04 -11.89
C PHE A 11 1.06 -3.51 -13.18
N ILE A 12 0.80 -4.75 -13.60
CA ILE A 12 1.39 -5.34 -14.81
C ILE A 12 1.02 -4.49 -16.04
N THR A 13 -0.23 -4.07 -16.15
CA THR A 13 -0.72 -3.25 -17.25
C THR A 13 -0.02 -1.90 -17.32
N ARG A 14 0.10 -1.18 -16.20
CA ARG A 14 0.80 0.11 -16.15
C ARG A 14 2.29 -0.04 -16.44
N LEU A 15 2.92 -1.10 -15.92
CA LEU A 15 4.32 -1.37 -16.13
C LEU A 15 4.65 -1.69 -17.59
N LYS A 16 3.79 -2.49 -18.27
CA LYS A 16 3.94 -2.81 -19.71
C LYS A 16 3.74 -1.60 -20.62
N ASN A 17 2.90 -0.66 -20.22
CA ASN A 17 2.65 0.57 -20.97
C ASN A 17 3.71 1.66 -20.74
N PHE A 18 4.62 1.45 -19.79
CA PHE A 18 5.68 2.41 -19.51
C PHE A 18 6.90 2.21 -20.42
N ASP A 19 7.45 3.29 -20.99
CA ASP A 19 8.66 3.26 -21.82
C ASP A 19 9.90 3.01 -20.96
N ILE A 20 10.25 1.73 -20.81
CA ILE A 20 11.39 1.31 -20.03
C ILE A 20 12.67 1.41 -20.83
N LYS A 21 13.73 1.92 -20.19
CA LYS A 21 15.06 2.03 -20.75
C LYS A 21 16.04 1.09 -20.05
N ALA A 22 17.06 0.63 -20.77
CA ALA A 22 18.07 -0.31 -20.25
C ALA A 22 18.78 0.18 -18.98
N ASN A 23 18.95 1.50 -18.84
CA ASN A 23 19.56 2.14 -17.68
C ASN A 23 18.61 2.37 -16.51
N HIS A 24 17.31 2.13 -16.66
CA HIS A 24 16.39 2.27 -15.55
C HIS A 24 16.71 1.25 -14.45
N PHE A 25 16.57 1.66 -13.20
CA PHE A 25 16.85 0.88 -12.01
C PHE A 25 15.55 0.69 -11.22
N MET A 26 15.21 -0.56 -10.93
CA MET A 26 13.99 -0.92 -10.18
C MET A 26 14.28 -0.96 -8.68
N ALA A 27 13.33 -0.49 -7.92
CA ALA A 27 13.29 -0.67 -6.47
C ALA A 27 11.85 -0.76 -5.97
N SER A 28 11.67 -1.36 -4.82
CA SER A 28 10.45 -1.27 -4.03
C SER A 28 10.71 -0.49 -2.75
N LEU A 29 9.69 0.23 -2.28
CA LEU A 29 9.69 0.82 -0.95
C LEU A 29 8.53 0.22 -0.16
N ASP A 30 8.74 0.06 1.12
CA ASP A 30 7.75 -0.38 2.10
C ASP A 30 7.61 0.66 3.20
N VAL A 31 6.38 0.87 3.68
CA VAL A 31 6.12 1.78 4.81
C VAL A 31 6.14 0.98 6.10
N GLU A 32 7.15 1.23 6.93
CA GLU A 32 7.29 0.54 8.22
C GLU A 32 6.04 0.72 9.09
N SER A 33 5.38 -0.41 9.39
CA SER A 33 4.24 -0.44 10.32
C SER A 33 3.17 0.60 10.01
N LEU A 34 2.79 0.74 8.73
CA LEU A 34 1.88 1.78 8.23
C LEU A 34 0.66 1.98 9.13
N PHE A 35 -0.10 0.92 9.42
CA PHE A 35 -1.35 1.03 10.17
C PHE A 35 -1.18 1.56 11.60
N THR A 36 -0.10 1.18 12.28
CA THR A 36 0.17 1.62 13.66
C THR A 36 0.78 3.01 13.72
N ASN A 37 1.34 3.51 12.62
CA ASN A 37 2.00 4.81 12.54
C ASN A 37 1.14 5.91 11.91
N ILE A 38 -0.02 5.58 11.34
CA ILE A 38 -0.93 6.60 10.78
C ILE A 38 -1.43 7.54 11.87
N PRO A 39 -1.21 8.86 11.75
CA PRO A 39 -1.74 9.84 12.68
C PRO A 39 -3.26 9.97 12.47
N LEU A 40 -4.04 9.42 13.42
CA LEU A 40 -5.49 9.31 13.28
C LEU A 40 -6.18 10.67 13.14
N ASP A 41 -5.81 11.66 13.96
CA ASP A 41 -6.45 12.98 13.93
C ASP A 41 -6.27 13.67 12.59
N GLU A 42 -5.04 13.70 12.09
CA GLU A 42 -4.72 14.25 10.76
C GLU A 42 -5.46 13.49 9.65
N THR A 43 -5.48 12.16 9.72
CA THR A 43 -6.14 11.33 8.72
C THR A 43 -7.66 11.57 8.70
N ILE A 44 -8.28 11.71 9.88
CA ILE A 44 -9.70 12.05 10.00
C ILE A 44 -9.96 13.44 9.39
N ASP A 45 -9.10 14.42 9.67
CA ASP A 45 -9.23 15.76 9.08
C ASP A 45 -9.15 15.74 7.55
N ILE A 46 -8.18 15.03 6.99
CA ILE A 46 -8.05 14.82 5.54
C ILE A 46 -9.30 14.15 4.97
N CYS A 47 -9.80 13.11 5.65
CA CYS A 47 -11.01 12.40 5.24
C CYS A 47 -12.22 13.33 5.20
N LEU A 48 -12.44 14.10 6.27
CA LEU A 48 -13.53 15.06 6.37
C LEU A 48 -13.43 16.18 5.35
N GLN A 49 -12.23 16.67 5.09
CA GLN A 49 -12.01 17.67 4.05
C GLN A 49 -12.44 17.12 2.69
N LYS A 50 -11.92 15.96 2.29
CA LYS A 50 -12.28 15.34 1.00
C LYS A 50 -13.77 15.05 0.86
N LEU A 51 -14.44 14.59 1.92
CA LEU A 51 -15.83 14.21 1.87
C LEU A 51 -16.77 15.43 1.80
N PHE A 52 -16.49 16.48 2.55
CA PHE A 52 -17.38 17.64 2.67
C PHE A 52 -17.08 18.75 1.66
N ASP A 53 -15.80 18.98 1.31
CA ASP A 53 -15.42 19.99 0.34
C ASP A 53 -15.82 19.58 -1.09
N ASP A 54 -15.71 18.29 -1.42
CA ASP A 54 -16.13 17.71 -2.71
C ASP A 54 -17.67 17.53 -2.83
N LYS A 55 -18.43 17.94 -1.82
CA LYS A 55 -19.90 17.76 -1.73
C LYS A 55 -20.38 16.33 -1.93
N CYS A 56 -19.51 15.34 -1.74
CA CYS A 56 -19.84 13.94 -1.93
C CYS A 56 -20.81 13.43 -0.86
N VAL A 57 -20.67 13.90 0.38
CA VAL A 57 -21.47 13.42 1.53
C VAL A 57 -22.92 13.85 1.45
N SER A 58 -23.22 15.03 0.90
CA SER A 58 -24.62 15.49 0.74
C SER A 58 -25.48 14.56 -0.13
N LYS A 59 -24.83 13.68 -0.91
CA LYS A 59 -25.51 12.65 -1.72
C LYS A 59 -25.72 11.34 -0.99
N ILE A 60 -25.01 11.11 0.12
CA ILE A 60 -24.96 9.79 0.79
C ILE A 60 -25.61 9.86 2.18
N SER A 61 -25.54 11.00 2.86
CA SER A 61 -25.96 11.13 4.26
C SER A 61 -26.35 12.56 4.61
N ASN A 62 -27.31 12.71 5.53
CA ASN A 62 -27.71 13.99 6.12
C ASN A 62 -26.84 14.36 7.36
N LEU A 63 -25.73 13.65 7.58
CA LEU A 63 -24.84 13.91 8.72
C LEU A 63 -24.05 15.21 8.52
N THR A 64 -23.93 15.98 9.59
CA THR A 64 -23.02 17.14 9.62
C THR A 64 -21.56 16.66 9.71
N LYS A 65 -20.62 17.54 9.35
CA LYS A 65 -19.18 17.29 9.45
C LYS A 65 -18.77 16.86 10.87
N SER A 66 -19.36 17.49 11.89
CA SER A 66 -19.08 17.17 13.31
C SER A 66 -19.60 15.78 13.69
N GLN A 67 -20.84 15.44 13.29
CA GLN A 67 -21.39 14.10 13.54
C GLN A 67 -20.58 13.01 12.84
N PHE A 68 -20.15 13.26 11.61
CA PHE A 68 -19.34 12.31 10.86
C PHE A 68 -17.94 12.13 11.51
N ARG A 69 -17.34 13.22 12.01
CA ARG A 69 -16.11 13.16 12.82
C ARG A 69 -16.30 12.23 14.03
N THR A 70 -17.33 12.45 14.82
CA THR A 70 -17.59 11.64 16.02
C THR A 70 -17.75 10.16 15.68
N LEU A 71 -18.43 9.83 14.57
CA LEU A 71 -18.58 8.44 14.12
C LEU A 71 -17.25 7.82 13.69
N LEU A 72 -16.40 8.56 12.95
CA LEU A 72 -15.07 8.08 12.58
C LEU A 72 -14.19 7.85 13.82
N GLU A 73 -14.19 8.80 14.77
CA GLU A 73 -13.43 8.68 16.01
C GLU A 73 -13.87 7.46 16.83
N LEU A 74 -15.17 7.23 16.98
CA LEU A 74 -15.68 6.03 17.64
C LEU A 74 -15.25 4.74 16.91
N ALA A 75 -15.26 4.74 15.58
CA ALA A 75 -14.92 3.56 14.79
C ALA A 75 -13.42 3.20 14.83
N VAL A 76 -12.53 4.17 15.05
CA VAL A 76 -11.08 3.94 14.95
C VAL A 76 -10.30 4.15 16.25
N LYS A 77 -10.76 5.02 17.17
CA LYS A 77 -10.06 5.33 18.43
C LYS A 77 -10.51 4.45 19.61
N GLU A 78 -11.69 3.85 19.53
CA GLU A 78 -12.19 2.97 20.58
C GLU A 78 -11.78 1.51 20.32
N CYS A 79 -10.48 1.28 20.21
CA CYS A 79 -9.92 -0.04 20.01
C CYS A 79 -9.25 -0.57 21.27
N TYR A 80 -9.73 -1.69 21.76
CA TYR A 80 -9.21 -2.36 22.96
C TYR A 80 -8.67 -3.74 22.59
N PHE A 81 -7.61 -4.16 23.27
CA PHE A 81 -7.02 -5.49 23.12
C PHE A 81 -6.64 -6.11 24.46
N LEU A 82 -6.67 -7.43 24.51
CA LEU A 82 -6.31 -8.21 25.69
C LEU A 82 -4.85 -8.68 25.58
N CYS A 83 -4.05 -8.40 26.58
CA CYS A 83 -2.70 -8.90 26.69
C CYS A 83 -2.41 -9.33 28.12
N ASN A 84 -1.98 -10.60 28.31
CA ASN A 84 -1.70 -11.18 29.63
C ASN A 84 -2.83 -10.98 30.68
N GLY A 85 -4.08 -11.15 30.24
CA GLY A 85 -5.27 -11.01 31.09
C GLY A 85 -5.67 -9.57 31.45
N LYS A 86 -4.96 -8.57 30.90
CA LYS A 86 -5.28 -7.14 31.08
C LYS A 86 -5.78 -6.53 29.78
N ILE A 87 -6.75 -5.63 29.91
CA ILE A 87 -7.30 -4.88 28.78
C ILE A 87 -6.49 -3.60 28.60
N TYR A 88 -6.06 -3.35 27.37
CA TYR A 88 -5.36 -2.14 26.95
C TYR A 88 -6.15 -1.44 25.86
N LYS A 89 -6.07 -0.11 25.82
CA LYS A 89 -6.60 0.72 24.74
C LYS A 89 -5.44 1.11 23.81
N GLN A 90 -5.63 0.93 22.51
CA GLN A 90 -4.69 1.46 21.51
C GLN A 90 -4.84 2.98 21.48
N LEU A 91 -3.74 3.71 21.64
CA LEU A 91 -3.76 5.18 21.71
C LEU A 91 -3.56 5.82 20.35
N ASP A 92 -2.79 5.18 19.44
CA ASP A 92 -2.39 5.74 18.16
C ASP A 92 -2.46 4.69 17.05
N GLY A 93 -2.54 5.15 15.80
CA GLY A 93 -2.67 4.30 14.63
C GLY A 93 -4.03 3.61 14.53
N VAL A 94 -4.22 2.87 13.44
CA VAL A 94 -5.41 2.05 13.19
C VAL A 94 -5.11 0.60 13.58
N ALA A 95 -6.03 -0.02 14.32
CA ALA A 95 -5.86 -1.42 14.70
C ALA A 95 -5.86 -2.34 13.49
N MET A 96 -4.94 -3.30 13.47
CA MET A 96 -4.95 -4.36 12.46
C MET A 96 -6.26 -5.14 12.54
N GLY A 97 -6.93 -5.31 11.39
CA GLY A 97 -8.26 -5.92 11.32
C GLY A 97 -9.42 -4.94 11.41
N ASN A 98 -9.19 -3.65 11.66
CA ASN A 98 -10.23 -2.64 11.52
C ASN A 98 -10.57 -2.45 10.03
N PRO A 99 -11.84 -2.60 9.61
CA PRO A 99 -12.23 -2.49 8.20
C PRO A 99 -11.92 -1.13 7.56
N LEU A 100 -11.80 -0.05 8.36
CA LEU A 100 -11.43 1.28 7.88
C LEU A 100 -9.91 1.45 7.71
N GLY A 101 -9.09 0.55 8.27
CA GLY A 101 -7.65 0.66 8.25
C GLY A 101 -7.07 0.88 6.85
N PRO A 102 -7.29 -0.02 5.88
CA PRO A 102 -6.76 0.13 4.52
C PRO A 102 -7.26 1.41 3.82
N VAL A 103 -8.52 1.81 4.08
CA VAL A 103 -9.11 3.02 3.49
C VAL A 103 -8.45 4.27 4.05
N LEU A 104 -8.29 4.36 5.36
CA LEU A 104 -7.64 5.51 6.02
C LEU A 104 -6.17 5.61 5.64
N ALA A 105 -5.45 4.48 5.61
CA ALA A 105 -4.07 4.42 5.15
C ALA A 105 -3.92 4.95 3.71
N ASN A 106 -4.82 4.50 2.83
CA ASN A 106 -4.81 4.95 1.45
C ASN A 106 -5.18 6.45 1.30
N ILE A 107 -6.13 6.95 2.07
CA ILE A 107 -6.50 8.38 2.08
C ILE A 107 -5.32 9.23 2.54
N PHE A 108 -4.66 8.84 3.64
CA PHE A 108 -3.52 9.54 4.20
C PHE A 108 -2.35 9.58 3.20
N LEU A 109 -1.88 8.42 2.74
CA LEU A 109 -0.77 8.36 1.80
C LEU A 109 -1.09 9.06 0.48
N SER A 110 -2.29 8.84 -0.09
CA SER A 110 -2.68 9.49 -1.35
C SER A 110 -2.77 11.02 -1.26
N HIS A 111 -3.09 11.55 -0.07
CA HIS A 111 -3.10 12.99 0.16
C HIS A 111 -1.68 13.57 0.12
N HIS A 112 -0.75 12.87 0.75
CA HIS A 112 0.62 13.36 0.88
C HIS A 112 1.52 13.04 -0.31
N GLU A 113 1.40 11.86 -0.91
CA GLU A 113 2.29 11.39 -1.98
C GLU A 113 2.38 12.34 -3.17
N SER A 114 1.26 12.82 -3.66
CA SER A 114 1.25 13.74 -4.81
C SER A 114 2.08 14.99 -4.50
N ARG A 115 1.88 15.56 -3.30
CA ARG A 115 2.63 16.72 -2.84
C ARG A 115 4.11 16.43 -2.63
N TRP A 116 4.44 15.27 -2.01
CA TRP A 116 5.84 14.87 -1.79
C TRP A 116 6.56 14.63 -3.11
N LEU A 117 5.92 13.97 -4.07
CA LEU A 117 6.49 13.75 -5.39
C LEU A 117 6.70 15.07 -6.15
N ASP A 118 5.78 16.02 -6.03
CA ASP A 118 5.93 17.35 -6.67
C ASP A 118 7.07 18.16 -6.06
N GLN A 119 7.28 18.06 -4.75
CA GLN A 119 8.38 18.72 -4.03
C GLN A 119 9.73 18.00 -4.24
N CYS A 120 9.70 16.75 -4.72
CA CYS A 120 10.91 15.98 -4.96
C CYS A 120 11.72 16.59 -6.11
N SER A 121 13.03 16.74 -5.89
CA SER A 121 13.94 17.24 -6.94
C SER A 121 13.88 16.37 -8.19
N ILE A 122 13.75 16.98 -9.35
CA ILE A 122 13.73 16.30 -10.67
C ILE A 122 14.94 15.41 -10.87
N ARG A 123 16.08 15.72 -10.24
CA ARG A 123 17.34 14.98 -10.39
C ARG A 123 17.25 13.54 -9.91
N PHE A 124 16.46 13.25 -8.86
CA PHE A 124 16.33 11.91 -8.28
C PHE A 124 14.86 11.46 -8.12
N ARG A 125 13.90 12.22 -8.68
CA ARG A 125 12.50 11.82 -8.74
C ARG A 125 12.38 10.52 -9.55
N PRO A 126 11.61 9.52 -9.08
CA PRO A 126 11.35 8.32 -9.86
C PRO A 126 10.65 8.65 -11.18
N LYS A 127 10.96 7.90 -12.22
CA LYS A 127 10.33 7.98 -13.55
C LYS A 127 9.00 7.25 -13.59
N PHE A 128 8.85 6.26 -12.73
CA PHE A 128 7.63 5.51 -12.53
C PHE A 128 7.44 5.31 -11.03
N TYR A 129 6.24 5.53 -10.53
CA TYR A 129 5.88 5.41 -9.12
C TYR A 129 4.46 4.89 -9.03
N VAL A 130 4.26 3.74 -8.43
CA VAL A 130 2.95 3.15 -8.15
C VAL A 130 2.95 2.46 -6.79
N ARG A 131 1.83 2.54 -6.08
CA ARG A 131 1.68 2.01 -4.72
C ARG A 131 0.45 1.10 -4.59
N TYR A 132 0.65 0.00 -3.90
CA TYR A 132 -0.41 -0.89 -3.43
C TYR A 132 -0.35 -0.96 -1.89
N VAL A 133 -1.27 -0.29 -1.21
CA VAL A 133 -1.35 -0.13 0.26
C VAL A 133 -0.04 0.46 0.83
N ASP A 134 0.84 -0.36 1.36
CA ASP A 134 2.16 -0.03 1.93
C ASP A 134 3.32 -0.27 0.95
N ASP A 135 3.15 -1.20 0.04
CA ASP A 135 4.15 -1.55 -0.98
C ASP A 135 4.18 -0.55 -2.13
N THR A 136 5.34 -0.03 -2.48
CA THR A 136 5.52 0.92 -3.58
C THR A 136 6.57 0.43 -4.57
N PHE A 137 6.25 0.40 -5.85
CA PHE A 137 7.21 0.10 -6.93
C PHE A 137 7.68 1.37 -7.61
N VAL A 138 8.98 1.50 -7.80
CA VAL A 138 9.61 2.69 -8.39
C VAL A 138 10.66 2.35 -9.43
N LEU A 139 10.78 3.21 -10.45
CA LEU A 139 11.85 3.16 -11.44
C LEU A 139 12.64 4.47 -11.41
N PHE A 140 13.95 4.35 -11.34
CA PHE A 140 14.86 5.48 -11.39
C PHE A 140 15.72 5.45 -12.66
N SER A 141 16.25 6.60 -13.06
CA SER A 141 17.23 6.68 -14.16
C SER A 141 18.60 6.11 -13.77
N HIS A 142 18.93 6.08 -12.46
CA HIS A 142 20.20 5.58 -11.93
C HIS A 142 20.03 5.02 -10.51
N LYS A 143 20.82 4.00 -10.17
CA LYS A 143 20.86 3.39 -8.84
C LYS A 143 21.07 4.40 -7.71
N SER A 144 21.93 5.40 -7.92
CA SER A 144 22.27 6.43 -6.92
C SER A 144 21.07 7.35 -6.56
N HIS A 145 19.98 7.31 -7.33
CA HIS A 145 18.80 8.11 -7.02
C HIS A 145 17.96 7.49 -5.92
N LEU A 146 18.03 6.17 -5.73
CA LEU A 146 17.24 5.44 -4.74
C LEU A 146 17.53 5.93 -3.31
N SER A 147 18.79 5.97 -2.89
CA SER A 147 19.16 6.44 -1.53
C SER A 147 18.70 7.88 -1.28
N LYS A 148 18.92 8.77 -2.24
CA LYS A 148 18.50 10.19 -2.15
C LYS A 148 16.98 10.33 -2.06
N PHE A 149 16.26 9.53 -2.83
CA PHE A 149 14.81 9.52 -2.80
C PHE A 149 14.29 8.95 -1.47
N SER A 150 14.86 7.85 -0.99
CA SER A 150 14.50 7.28 0.31
C SER A 150 14.77 8.26 1.46
N GLU A 151 15.91 8.92 1.48
CA GLU A 151 16.20 9.97 2.47
C GLU A 151 15.22 11.14 2.38
N PHE A 152 14.86 11.54 1.17
CA PHE A 152 13.86 12.58 0.95
C PHE A 152 12.50 12.16 1.51
N MET A 153 12.00 10.96 1.18
CA MET A 153 10.72 10.44 1.66
C MET A 153 10.68 10.34 3.19
N ASN A 154 11.77 9.89 3.81
CA ASN A 154 11.88 9.76 5.27
C ASN A 154 11.92 11.09 6.04
N ARG A 155 12.04 12.22 5.34
CA ARG A 155 11.97 13.56 5.93
C ARG A 155 10.59 14.22 5.78
N GLN A 156 9.66 13.59 5.03
CA GLN A 156 8.40 14.23 4.67
C GLN A 156 7.40 14.24 5.82
N HIS A 157 7.39 13.20 6.63
CA HIS A 157 6.45 13.08 7.73
C HIS A 157 7.08 12.36 8.94
N PRO A 158 6.92 12.85 10.18
CA PRO A 158 7.58 12.29 11.36
C PRO A 158 7.15 10.84 11.66
N ASN A 159 5.90 10.49 11.35
CA ASN A 159 5.35 9.16 11.62
C ASN A 159 5.61 8.16 10.48
N MET A 160 6.07 8.60 9.31
CA MET A 160 6.27 7.73 8.16
C MET A 160 7.74 7.41 7.95
N LYS A 161 8.04 6.13 7.93
CA LYS A 161 9.37 5.62 7.62
C LYS A 161 9.29 4.65 6.45
N PHE A 162 10.16 4.86 5.49
CA PHE A 162 10.26 4.05 4.28
C PHE A 162 11.54 3.26 4.31
N THR A 163 11.42 1.96 4.15
CA THR A 163 12.52 1.06 3.80
C THR A 163 12.51 0.82 2.30
N TYR A 164 13.56 0.24 1.76
CA TYR A 164 13.61 -0.10 0.35
C TYR A 164 14.35 -1.39 0.07
N GLU A 165 13.94 -2.06 -0.97
CA GLU A 165 14.65 -3.17 -1.60
C GLU A 165 15.04 -2.78 -3.03
N ALA A 166 16.28 -3.04 -3.39
CA ALA A 166 16.81 -2.73 -4.71
C ALA A 166 16.79 -3.97 -5.61
N GLU A 167 16.65 -3.78 -6.93
CA GLU A 167 16.79 -4.89 -7.87
C GLU A 167 18.13 -5.61 -7.69
N ASN A 168 18.08 -6.93 -7.74
CA ASN A 168 19.26 -7.79 -7.82
C ASN A 168 19.27 -8.50 -9.17
N ASP A 169 20.41 -8.41 -9.92
CA ASP A 169 20.55 -8.99 -11.26
C ASP A 169 19.39 -8.64 -12.21
N LYS A 170 18.92 -7.38 -12.16
CA LYS A 170 17.80 -6.87 -12.95
C LYS A 170 16.45 -7.55 -12.65
N LYS A 171 16.32 -8.14 -11.48
CA LYS A 171 15.10 -8.79 -10.97
C LYS A 171 14.65 -8.10 -9.69
N LEU A 172 13.35 -7.95 -9.55
CA LEU A 172 12.71 -7.42 -8.35
C LEU A 172 11.37 -8.09 -8.14
N ASN A 173 11.11 -8.47 -6.91
CA ASN A 173 9.79 -8.97 -6.51
C ASN A 173 8.91 -7.81 -6.11
N PHE A 174 7.68 -7.78 -6.59
CA PHE A 174 6.70 -6.81 -6.15
C PHE A 174 5.32 -7.47 -6.14
N LEU A 175 4.63 -7.43 -5.01
CA LEU A 175 3.43 -8.21 -4.75
C LEU A 175 3.73 -9.71 -5.01
N ASP A 176 2.89 -10.36 -5.83
CA ASP A 176 3.09 -11.77 -6.22
C ASP A 176 3.78 -11.91 -7.60
N VAL A 177 4.49 -10.86 -8.05
CA VAL A 177 5.11 -10.81 -9.37
C VAL A 177 6.62 -10.69 -9.25
N LEU A 178 7.34 -11.55 -9.97
CA LEU A 178 8.75 -11.36 -10.28
C LEU A 178 8.86 -10.51 -11.54
N VAL A 179 9.45 -9.34 -11.42
CA VAL A 179 9.73 -8.44 -12.53
C VAL A 179 11.18 -8.64 -12.97
N GLU A 180 11.40 -8.98 -14.23
CA GLU A 180 12.73 -9.16 -14.82
C GLU A 180 12.92 -8.16 -15.96
N LYS A 181 14.06 -7.48 -15.96
CA LYS A 181 14.42 -6.49 -16.98
C LYS A 181 15.50 -7.03 -17.90
N SER A 182 15.27 -7.02 -19.21
CA SER A 182 16.24 -7.37 -20.26
C SER A 182 16.33 -6.24 -21.29
N GLY A 183 17.40 -5.44 -21.22
CA GLY A 183 17.52 -4.24 -22.04
C GLY A 183 16.37 -3.27 -21.78
N ASN A 184 15.63 -2.93 -22.85
CA ASN A 184 14.46 -2.05 -22.81
C ASN A 184 13.14 -2.83 -22.62
N LYS A 185 13.19 -4.13 -22.30
CA LYS A 185 12.02 -4.96 -22.14
C LYS A 185 11.87 -5.41 -20.70
N ILE A 186 10.62 -5.54 -20.26
CA ILE A 186 10.26 -6.18 -19.00
C ILE A 186 9.48 -7.46 -19.29
N SER A 187 9.80 -8.50 -18.56
CA SER A 187 9.00 -9.72 -18.43
C SER A 187 8.52 -9.84 -16.99
N THR A 188 7.35 -10.42 -16.82
CA THR A 188 6.74 -10.68 -15.52
C THR A 188 6.40 -12.14 -15.40
N SER A 189 6.64 -12.72 -14.25
CA SER A 189 6.24 -14.09 -13.91
C SER A 189 5.73 -14.14 -12.47
N ILE A 190 5.06 -15.24 -12.12
CA ILE A 190 4.55 -15.41 -10.74
C ILE A 190 5.73 -15.58 -9.80
N TYR A 191 5.76 -14.77 -8.75
CA TYR A 191 6.70 -14.91 -7.65
C TYR A 191 6.13 -15.78 -6.55
N ARG A 192 6.92 -16.73 -6.06
CA ARG A 192 6.60 -17.49 -4.86
C ARG A 192 7.73 -17.30 -3.84
N LYS A 193 7.37 -16.87 -2.63
CA LYS A 193 8.35 -16.70 -1.55
C LYS A 193 9.08 -18.02 -1.29
N PRO A 194 10.37 -18.00 -0.94
CA PRO A 194 11.11 -19.23 -0.61
C PRO A 194 10.46 -20.10 0.50
N THR A 195 9.70 -19.44 1.36
CA THR A 195 8.92 -20.10 2.43
C THR A 195 7.63 -20.77 1.95
N PHE A 196 7.26 -20.58 0.67
CA PHE A 196 6.05 -21.17 0.11
C PHE A 196 6.20 -22.68 -0.02
N SER A 197 5.51 -23.43 0.83
CA SER A 197 5.56 -24.90 0.86
C SER A 197 4.71 -25.58 -0.22
N GLY A 198 3.83 -24.85 -0.89
CA GLY A 198 2.83 -25.42 -1.80
C GLY A 198 1.74 -26.22 -1.11
N LEU A 199 1.73 -26.25 0.22
CA LEU A 199 0.75 -27.00 1.00
C LEU A 199 -0.52 -26.17 1.17
N TYR A 200 -1.66 -26.80 0.99
CA TYR A 200 -2.98 -26.24 1.20
C TYR A 200 -3.74 -27.04 2.25
N SER A 201 -4.73 -26.42 2.86
CA SER A 201 -5.62 -27.09 3.78
C SER A 201 -6.32 -28.27 3.11
N LYS A 202 -6.27 -29.46 3.73
CA LYS A 202 -7.02 -30.63 3.25
C LYS A 202 -8.51 -30.30 3.25
N PHE A 203 -9.24 -30.78 2.25
CA PHE A 203 -10.70 -30.58 2.20
C PHE A 203 -11.41 -31.15 3.44
N SER A 204 -10.88 -32.25 4.01
CA SER A 204 -11.37 -32.87 5.23
C SER A 204 -10.99 -32.14 6.52
N SER A 205 -10.14 -31.08 6.47
CA SER A 205 -9.76 -30.33 7.67
C SER A 205 -10.96 -29.62 8.28
N PHE A 206 -10.95 -29.45 9.61
CA PHE A 206 -11.96 -28.62 10.28
C PHE A 206 -11.75 -27.15 9.91
N GLY A 207 -12.69 -26.57 9.20
CA GLY A 207 -12.67 -25.17 8.77
C GLY A 207 -13.90 -24.80 7.95
N PRO A 208 -14.28 -23.53 7.90
CA PRO A 208 -15.44 -23.07 7.15
C PRO A 208 -15.36 -23.45 5.67
N MET A 209 -16.48 -23.89 5.09
CA MET A 209 -16.56 -24.33 3.70
C MET A 209 -16.16 -23.22 2.72
N GLN A 210 -16.43 -21.96 3.04
CA GLN A 210 -16.08 -20.81 2.20
C GLN A 210 -14.56 -20.70 1.93
N TYR A 211 -13.69 -21.06 2.88
CA TYR A 211 -12.23 -21.07 2.66
C TYR A 211 -11.81 -22.22 1.72
N LYS A 212 -12.45 -23.38 1.85
CA LYS A 212 -12.18 -24.54 0.99
C LYS A 212 -12.60 -24.28 -0.46
N THR A 213 -13.81 -23.74 -0.64
CA THR A 213 -14.33 -23.39 -1.98
C THR A 213 -13.61 -22.17 -2.58
N GLY A 214 -13.19 -21.20 -1.76
CA GLY A 214 -12.38 -20.07 -2.17
C GLY A 214 -11.05 -20.52 -2.76
N LEU A 215 -10.34 -21.43 -2.10
CA LEU A 215 -9.09 -22.00 -2.59
C LEU A 215 -9.24 -22.65 -3.96
N ILE A 216 -10.30 -23.44 -4.17
CA ILE A 216 -10.56 -24.10 -5.46
C ILE A 216 -10.84 -23.05 -6.54
N ARG A 217 -11.67 -22.04 -6.25
CA ARG A 217 -11.99 -20.96 -7.20
C ARG A 217 -10.76 -20.19 -7.63
N THR A 218 -9.90 -19.80 -6.68
CA THR A 218 -8.67 -19.07 -6.98
C THR A 218 -7.76 -19.89 -7.89
N ARG A 219 -7.61 -21.20 -7.63
CA ARG A 219 -6.81 -22.10 -8.45
C ARG A 219 -7.36 -22.31 -9.87
N CYS A 220 -8.67 -22.31 -10.05
CA CYS A 220 -9.28 -22.45 -11.38
C CYS A 220 -9.12 -21.19 -12.25
N ILE A 221 -8.74 -20.04 -11.66
CA ILE A 221 -8.49 -18.78 -12.39
C ILE A 221 -7.00 -18.68 -12.79
N GLU A 222 -6.09 -19.38 -12.12
CA GLU A 222 -4.64 -19.39 -12.41
C GLU A 222 -4.26 -20.28 -13.62
N TYR A 223 -5.20 -20.98 -14.23
CA TYR A 223 -5.06 -21.77 -15.45
C TYR A 223 -5.99 -21.23 -16.56
#